data_b4fe356ddee53c091632bb83e2a9e482
#
_entry.id   b4fe356ddee53c091632bb83e2a9e482
#
_cell.length_a   1.000
_cell.length_b   1.000
_cell.length_c   1.000
_cell.angle_alpha   90.00
_cell.angle_beta   90.00
_cell.angle_gamma   90.00
#
_symmetry.space_group_name_H-M   'P 1'
#
loop_
_entity.id
_entity.type
_entity.pdbx_description
1 polymer ?
#
loop_
_entity_poly.entity_id
_entity_poly.type
_entity_poly.pdbx_seq_one_letter_code
_entity_poly.pdbx_strand_id
1 'polypeptide(L)'
;GKIRALVREEKIRYREIGVITSSMETYGDYLEEAFAAYGIPVFMDHKRSILLNPFIEYLRSLLDMAVQNFTYESVFRFLRTDLAGFACEETDQLENYVIGLGIRGYKRWQERWVRRLKGMDEEELESLNHLRVLFVEKVDGLMYVLRQRRKTVQDITMALYEFMVREELQLRLKKQEEAFQAEGEMALAKEYAQIYRILIQLFEKFVELLGEEKVGLEEYGQLLDAGLE
;
A
#
# COMPACT_ATOMS: atom_id res chain seq x y z
N GLY A 1 38.93 -10.79 6.82
CA GLY A 1 38.35 -10.90 8.15
C GLY A 1 37.99 -12.34 8.53
N LYS A 2 37.44 -12.55 9.72
CA LYS A 2 37.16 -13.87 10.34
C LYS A 2 36.37 -14.83 9.44
N ILE A 3 35.32 -14.37 8.75
CA ILE A 3 34.47 -15.22 7.88
C ILE A 3 35.34 -15.89 6.78
N ARG A 4 36.19 -15.12 6.11
CA ARG A 4 37.07 -15.67 5.07
C ARG A 4 38.11 -16.65 5.62
N ALA A 5 38.59 -16.45 6.86
CA ALA A 5 39.49 -17.40 7.50
C ALA A 5 38.77 -18.72 7.79
N LEU A 6 37.57 -18.69 8.37
CA LEU A 6 36.74 -19.90 8.61
C LEU A 6 36.48 -20.68 7.33
N VAL A 7 36.19 -20.01 6.24
CA VAL A 7 35.95 -20.71 4.92
C VAL A 7 37.23 -21.29 4.34
N ARG A 8 38.37 -20.58 4.45
CA ARG A 8 39.63 -21.02 3.81
C ARG A 8 40.38 -22.05 4.65
N GLU A 9 40.46 -21.82 5.94
CA GLU A 9 41.28 -22.62 6.86
C GLU A 9 40.49 -23.81 7.43
N GLU A 10 39.25 -23.57 7.87
CA GLU A 10 38.42 -24.59 8.50
C GLU A 10 37.44 -25.27 7.54
N LYS A 11 37.43 -24.88 6.24
CA LYS A 11 36.56 -25.48 5.20
C LYS A 11 35.05 -25.35 5.48
N ILE A 12 34.65 -24.44 6.36
CA ILE A 12 33.23 -24.15 6.68
C ILE A 12 32.58 -23.44 5.50
N ARG A 13 31.40 -23.88 5.07
CA ARG A 13 30.66 -23.25 3.97
C ARG A 13 29.98 -21.96 4.44
N TYR A 14 29.86 -20.94 3.59
CA TYR A 14 29.19 -19.70 3.93
C TYR A 14 27.81 -19.90 4.56
N ARG A 15 27.00 -20.86 4.06
CA ARG A 15 25.68 -21.19 4.58
C ARG A 15 25.68 -21.78 6.00
N GLU A 16 26.82 -22.13 6.53
CA GLU A 16 27.00 -22.69 7.89
C GLU A 16 27.47 -21.63 8.90
N ILE A 17 27.69 -20.39 8.42
CA ILE A 17 28.16 -19.29 9.25
C ILE A 17 27.00 -18.36 9.53
N GLY A 18 26.62 -18.21 10.80
CA GLY A 18 25.63 -17.24 11.28
C GLY A 18 26.33 -16.01 11.85
N VAL A 19 25.83 -14.82 11.51
CA VAL A 19 26.21 -13.54 12.13
C VAL A 19 24.99 -13.00 12.89
N ILE A 20 25.14 -12.74 14.17
CA ILE A 20 24.08 -12.25 15.04
C ILE A 20 24.40 -10.82 15.43
N THR A 21 23.46 -9.91 15.28
CA THR A 21 23.54 -8.52 15.74
C THR A 21 22.36 -8.19 16.64
N SER A 22 22.56 -7.25 17.54
CA SER A 22 21.51 -6.75 18.42
C SER A 22 20.53 -5.79 17.73
N SER A 23 20.93 -5.21 16.58
CA SER A 23 20.12 -4.28 15.81
C SER A 23 20.43 -4.41 14.32
N MET A 24 19.52 -5.04 13.58
CA MET A 24 19.60 -5.09 12.12
C MET A 24 19.29 -3.73 11.48
N GLU A 25 18.43 -2.93 12.10
CA GLU A 25 18.08 -1.58 11.62
C GLU A 25 19.30 -0.65 11.58
N THR A 26 20.20 -0.80 12.57
CA THR A 26 21.41 0.05 12.67
C THR A 26 22.56 -0.46 11.82
N TYR A 27 22.72 -1.77 11.71
CA TYR A 27 23.92 -2.38 11.13
C TYR A 27 23.66 -3.12 9.80
N GLY A 28 22.42 -3.33 9.42
CA GLY A 28 22.05 -4.13 8.25
C GLY A 28 22.71 -3.61 6.97
N ASP A 29 22.51 -2.35 6.63
CA ASP A 29 23.03 -1.73 5.40
C ASP A 29 24.57 -1.76 5.36
N TYR A 30 25.22 -1.47 6.49
CA TYR A 30 26.69 -1.55 6.60
C TYR A 30 27.22 -2.97 6.43
N LEU A 31 26.49 -3.98 6.93
CA LEU A 31 26.87 -5.37 6.78
C LEU A 31 26.69 -5.83 5.33
N GLU A 32 25.62 -5.40 4.67
CA GLU A 32 25.33 -5.72 3.27
C GLU A 32 26.42 -5.16 2.37
N GLU A 33 26.71 -3.87 2.51
CA GLU A 33 27.78 -3.20 1.77
C GLU A 33 29.14 -3.87 2.01
N ALA A 34 29.48 -4.15 3.27
CA ALA A 34 30.73 -4.81 3.62
C ALA A 34 30.81 -6.23 3.03
N PHE A 35 29.74 -7.03 3.10
CA PHE A 35 29.75 -8.38 2.55
C PHE A 35 29.84 -8.37 1.02
N ALA A 36 29.12 -7.46 0.36
CA ALA A 36 29.20 -7.25 -1.09
C ALA A 36 30.64 -6.86 -1.50
N ALA A 37 31.26 -5.89 -0.84
CA ALA A 37 32.62 -5.45 -1.10
C ALA A 37 33.66 -6.57 -0.96
N TYR A 38 33.43 -7.52 -0.07
CA TYR A 38 34.29 -8.69 0.12
C TYR A 38 33.88 -9.94 -0.65
N GLY A 39 32.81 -9.89 -1.48
CA GLY A 39 32.28 -11.03 -2.24
C GLY A 39 31.82 -12.17 -1.34
N ILE A 40 31.24 -11.86 -0.18
CA ILE A 40 30.71 -12.84 0.76
C ILE A 40 29.20 -12.97 0.49
N PRO A 41 28.69 -14.11 0.01
CA PRO A 41 27.27 -14.32 -0.15
C PRO A 41 26.60 -14.30 1.24
N VAL A 42 25.60 -13.45 1.40
CA VAL A 42 24.88 -13.31 2.66
C VAL A 42 23.37 -13.34 2.41
N PHE A 43 22.66 -13.98 3.30
CA PHE A 43 21.22 -13.82 3.45
C PHE A 43 21.01 -13.00 4.72
N MET A 44 20.34 -11.86 4.59
CA MET A 44 19.97 -11.02 5.73
C MET A 44 18.47 -11.06 5.94
N ASP A 45 18.07 -11.37 7.17
CA ASP A 45 16.67 -11.33 7.58
C ASP A 45 16.31 -9.89 7.98
N HIS A 46 16.07 -9.05 6.97
CA HIS A 46 15.51 -7.71 7.21
C HIS A 46 14.05 -7.88 7.60
N LYS A 47 13.72 -7.61 8.86
CA LYS A 47 12.33 -7.35 9.22
C LYS A 47 11.91 -6.02 8.60
N ARG A 48 11.45 -6.05 7.36
CA ARG A 48 10.72 -4.91 6.80
C ARG A 48 9.41 -4.79 7.55
N SER A 49 9.10 -3.60 8.03
CA SER A 49 7.78 -3.35 8.60
C SER A 49 6.74 -3.57 7.52
N ILE A 50 5.80 -4.45 7.76
CA ILE A 50 4.63 -4.69 6.89
C ILE A 50 3.88 -3.38 6.63
N LEU A 51 3.94 -2.44 7.55
CA LEU A 51 3.33 -1.11 7.43
C LEU A 51 3.84 -0.28 6.24
N LEU A 52 5.05 -0.58 5.74
CA LEU A 52 5.63 0.08 4.56
C LEU A 52 5.25 -0.62 3.25
N ASN A 53 4.49 -1.70 3.30
CA ASN A 53 4.05 -2.39 2.10
C ASN A 53 3.06 -1.52 1.31
N PRO A 54 3.21 -1.36 -0.01
CA PRO A 54 2.30 -0.58 -0.85
C PRO A 54 0.82 -0.99 -0.74
N PHE A 55 0.53 -2.25 -0.45
CA PHE A 55 -0.84 -2.70 -0.23
C PHE A 55 -1.45 -2.14 1.06
N ILE A 56 -0.68 -2.04 2.13
CA ILE A 56 -1.14 -1.42 3.37
C ILE A 56 -1.31 0.08 3.17
N GLU A 57 -0.38 0.71 2.47
CA GLU A 57 -0.48 2.11 2.07
C GLU A 57 -1.72 2.41 1.22
N TYR A 58 -2.06 1.52 0.30
CA TYR A 58 -3.28 1.58 -0.48
C TYR A 58 -4.54 1.62 0.41
N LEU A 59 -4.64 0.74 1.39
CA LEU A 59 -5.78 0.69 2.32
C LEU A 59 -5.83 1.92 3.24
N ARG A 60 -4.68 2.35 3.75
CA ARG A 60 -4.58 3.56 4.56
C ARG A 60 -5.03 4.79 3.79
N SER A 61 -4.62 4.93 2.54
CA SER A 61 -5.03 6.06 1.70
C SER A 61 -6.53 6.12 1.47
N LEU A 62 -7.24 4.99 1.41
CA LEU A 62 -8.70 4.93 1.37
C LEU A 62 -9.35 5.46 2.65
N LEU A 63 -8.83 5.07 3.82
CA LEU A 63 -9.30 5.60 5.10
C LEU A 63 -9.05 7.10 5.19
N ASP A 64 -7.85 7.55 4.83
CA ASP A 64 -7.47 8.97 4.82
C ASP A 64 -8.33 9.81 3.88
N MET A 65 -8.68 9.29 2.70
CA MET A 65 -9.62 9.99 1.80
C MET A 65 -10.96 10.24 2.47
N ALA A 66 -11.47 9.27 3.23
CA ALA A 66 -12.75 9.43 3.93
C ALA A 66 -12.64 10.42 5.11
N VAL A 67 -11.54 10.37 5.87
CA VAL A 67 -11.26 11.27 7.01
C VAL A 67 -11.05 12.70 6.54
N GLN A 68 -10.16 12.88 5.57
CA GLN A 68 -9.73 14.20 5.10
C GLN A 68 -10.65 14.79 4.02
N ASN A 69 -11.76 14.13 3.74
CA ASN A 69 -12.75 14.56 2.75
C ASN A 69 -12.13 14.85 1.38
N PHE A 70 -11.39 13.90 0.82
CA PHE A 70 -10.83 13.99 -0.53
C PHE A 70 -9.93 15.22 -0.72
N THR A 71 -8.98 15.41 0.19
CA THR A 71 -7.89 16.37 -0.04
C THR A 71 -7.03 15.89 -1.21
N TYR A 72 -6.30 16.83 -1.81
CA TYR A 72 -5.33 16.51 -2.85
C TYR A 72 -4.38 15.39 -2.44
N GLU A 73 -3.77 15.52 -1.27
CA GLU A 73 -2.79 14.58 -0.75
C GLU A 73 -3.38 13.18 -0.59
N SER A 74 -4.59 13.05 -0.02
CA SER A 74 -5.21 11.76 0.23
C SER A 74 -5.62 11.04 -1.06
N VAL A 75 -6.12 11.78 -2.06
CA VAL A 75 -6.54 11.21 -3.35
C VAL A 75 -5.33 10.76 -4.17
N PHE A 76 -4.30 11.61 -4.31
CA PHE A 76 -3.16 11.27 -5.16
C PHE A 76 -2.21 10.28 -4.50
N ARG A 77 -2.18 10.18 -3.19
CA ARG A 77 -1.54 9.09 -2.47
C ARG A 77 -2.16 7.72 -2.83
N PHE A 78 -3.50 7.64 -2.94
CA PHE A 78 -4.18 6.46 -3.43
C PHE A 78 -3.91 6.20 -4.91
N LEU A 79 -4.12 7.19 -5.78
CA LEU A 79 -4.01 7.04 -7.25
C LEU A 79 -2.58 6.67 -7.71
N ARG A 80 -1.56 7.07 -6.97
CA ARG A 80 -0.15 6.74 -7.25
C ARG A 80 0.27 5.34 -6.81
N THR A 81 -0.62 4.59 -6.17
CA THR A 81 -0.34 3.18 -5.89
C THR A 81 -0.59 2.34 -7.15
N ASP A 82 0.29 1.39 -7.45
CA ASP A 82 0.11 0.47 -8.58
C ASP A 82 -1.20 -0.34 -8.48
N LEU A 83 -1.75 -0.45 -7.27
CA LEU A 83 -3.01 -1.14 -7.00
C LEU A 83 -4.25 -0.33 -7.35
N ALA A 84 -4.14 0.98 -7.51
CA ALA A 84 -5.27 1.82 -7.91
C ALA A 84 -5.74 1.54 -9.35
N GLY A 85 -4.84 1.04 -10.20
CA GLY A 85 -5.16 0.62 -11.57
C GLY A 85 -5.32 1.79 -12.54
N PHE A 86 -4.67 2.91 -12.26
CA PHE A 86 -4.52 4.06 -13.16
C PHE A 86 -3.08 4.09 -13.69
N ALA A 87 -2.93 4.44 -14.96
CA ALA A 87 -1.60 4.67 -15.52
C ALA A 87 -0.97 5.94 -14.93
N CYS A 88 0.37 6.02 -14.93
CA CYS A 88 1.06 7.21 -14.44
C CYS A 88 0.61 8.48 -15.16
N GLU A 89 0.47 8.42 -16.49
CA GLU A 89 0.05 9.53 -17.32
C GLU A 89 -1.40 9.99 -17.01
N GLU A 90 -2.30 9.05 -16.74
CA GLU A 90 -3.67 9.33 -16.33
C GLU A 90 -3.73 10.02 -14.97
N THR A 91 -2.92 9.53 -14.05
CA THR A 91 -2.79 10.11 -12.70
C THR A 91 -2.24 11.53 -12.78
N ASP A 92 -1.19 11.76 -13.59
CA ASP A 92 -0.58 13.09 -13.78
C ASP A 92 -1.56 14.08 -14.45
N GLN A 93 -2.36 13.63 -15.41
CA GLN A 93 -3.40 14.45 -16.04
C GLN A 93 -4.47 14.88 -15.04
N LEU A 94 -4.98 13.94 -14.23
CA LEU A 94 -5.94 14.23 -13.16
C LEU A 94 -5.33 15.19 -12.13
N GLU A 95 -4.09 14.97 -11.75
CA GLU A 95 -3.38 15.78 -10.77
C GLU A 95 -3.23 17.23 -11.22
N ASN A 96 -2.73 17.43 -12.43
CA ASN A 96 -2.56 18.77 -13.02
C ASN A 96 -3.89 19.54 -13.08
N TYR A 97 -4.96 18.85 -13.45
CA TYR A 97 -6.28 19.45 -13.51
C TYR A 97 -6.81 19.81 -12.11
N VAL A 98 -6.70 18.90 -11.16
CA VAL A 98 -7.17 19.08 -9.78
C VAL A 98 -6.42 20.21 -9.08
N ILE A 99 -5.09 20.31 -9.27
CA ILE A 99 -4.28 21.41 -8.75
C ILE A 99 -4.67 22.73 -9.42
N GLY A 100 -4.73 22.73 -10.76
CA GLY A 100 -4.98 23.94 -11.54
C GLY A 100 -6.34 24.60 -11.23
N LEU A 101 -7.34 23.83 -10.88
CA LEU A 101 -8.68 24.30 -10.53
C LEU A 101 -9.01 24.26 -9.04
N GLY A 102 -8.10 23.79 -8.20
CA GLY A 102 -8.28 23.72 -6.74
C GLY A 102 -9.43 22.79 -6.34
N ILE A 103 -9.58 21.65 -7.01
CA ILE A 103 -10.65 20.70 -6.73
C ILE A 103 -10.39 20.03 -5.39
N ARG A 104 -11.35 20.14 -4.46
CA ARG A 104 -11.28 19.55 -3.13
C ARG A 104 -12.65 19.07 -2.69
N GLY A 105 -12.66 17.99 -1.91
CA GLY A 105 -13.86 17.46 -1.27
C GLY A 105 -14.62 16.47 -2.14
N TYR A 106 -15.16 15.44 -1.47
CA TYR A 106 -15.90 14.34 -2.09
C TYR A 106 -16.96 14.81 -3.08
N LYS A 107 -17.75 15.84 -2.72
CA LYS A 107 -18.81 16.38 -3.58
C LYS A 107 -18.29 16.88 -4.92
N ARG A 108 -17.11 17.51 -4.95
CA ARG A 108 -16.51 18.02 -6.19
C ARG A 108 -16.04 16.90 -7.14
N TRP A 109 -15.69 15.76 -6.59
CA TRP A 109 -15.36 14.58 -7.37
C TRP A 109 -16.61 13.91 -7.96
N GLN A 110 -17.76 14.01 -7.28
CA GLN A 110 -19.04 13.49 -7.78
C GLN A 110 -19.62 14.35 -8.92
N GLU A 111 -19.33 15.64 -8.95
CA GLU A 111 -19.85 16.56 -9.95
C GLU A 111 -19.06 16.46 -11.27
N ARG A 112 -19.74 16.55 -12.42
CA ARG A 112 -19.05 16.68 -13.72
C ARG A 112 -18.23 17.96 -13.75
N TRP A 113 -17.00 17.88 -14.20
CA TRP A 113 -16.13 19.02 -14.38
C TRP A 113 -16.42 19.70 -15.72
N VAL A 114 -16.62 21.01 -15.68
CA VAL A 114 -17.01 21.83 -16.84
C VAL A 114 -16.02 22.95 -17.16
N ARG A 115 -15.13 23.28 -16.21
CA ARG A 115 -14.12 24.33 -16.40
C ARG A 115 -12.90 23.74 -17.07
N ARG A 116 -12.35 24.47 -18.04
CA ARG A 116 -11.12 24.07 -18.73
C ARG A 116 -9.92 24.85 -18.21
N LEU A 117 -8.76 24.21 -18.18
CA LEU A 117 -7.49 24.88 -17.99
C LEU A 117 -7.11 25.66 -19.26
N LYS A 118 -6.21 26.63 -19.13
CA LYS A 118 -5.74 27.41 -20.27
C LYS A 118 -5.04 26.48 -21.28
N GLY A 119 -5.55 26.47 -22.52
CA GLY A 119 -5.03 25.65 -23.61
C GLY A 119 -5.66 24.24 -23.71
N MET A 120 -6.51 23.87 -22.78
CA MET A 120 -7.23 22.59 -22.80
C MET A 120 -8.42 22.65 -23.76
N ASP A 121 -8.56 21.64 -24.59
CA ASP A 121 -9.71 21.47 -25.49
C ASP A 121 -10.87 20.69 -24.82
N GLU A 122 -11.94 20.45 -25.55
CA GLU A 122 -13.13 19.75 -25.09
C GLU A 122 -12.88 18.24 -24.92
N GLU A 123 -12.09 17.65 -25.81
CA GLU A 123 -11.79 16.22 -25.81
C GLU A 123 -10.93 15.85 -24.60
N GLU A 124 -9.94 16.67 -24.28
CA GLU A 124 -9.12 16.53 -23.08
C GLU A 124 -9.96 16.63 -21.79
N LEU A 125 -10.93 17.56 -21.73
CA LEU A 125 -11.84 17.67 -20.59
C LEU A 125 -12.75 16.43 -20.47
N GLU A 126 -13.26 15.89 -21.55
CA GLU A 126 -14.06 14.66 -21.53
C GLU A 126 -13.23 13.45 -21.09
N SER A 127 -11.99 13.35 -21.54
CA SER A 127 -11.07 12.31 -21.08
C SER A 127 -10.86 12.38 -19.56
N LEU A 128 -10.63 13.58 -19.02
CA LEU A 128 -10.51 13.79 -17.57
C LEU A 128 -11.80 13.45 -16.81
N ASN A 129 -12.97 13.80 -17.37
CA ASN A 129 -14.25 13.39 -16.76
C ASN A 129 -14.43 11.87 -16.79
N HIS A 130 -13.97 11.19 -17.81
CA HIS A 130 -13.98 9.73 -17.87
C HIS A 130 -13.12 9.14 -16.75
N LEU A 131 -11.89 9.58 -16.61
CA LEU A 131 -10.98 9.15 -15.53
C LEU A 131 -11.57 9.45 -14.15
N ARG A 132 -12.17 10.63 -13.97
CA ARG A 132 -12.89 11.00 -12.75
C ARG A 132 -14.02 10.01 -12.42
N VAL A 133 -14.82 9.63 -13.41
CA VAL A 133 -15.93 8.68 -13.24
C VAL A 133 -15.39 7.32 -12.83
N LEU A 134 -14.37 6.81 -13.52
CA LEU A 134 -13.74 5.53 -13.16
C LEU A 134 -13.22 5.53 -11.72
N PHE A 135 -12.57 6.63 -11.30
CA PHE A 135 -12.10 6.76 -9.92
C PHE A 135 -13.25 6.79 -8.93
N VAL A 136 -14.28 7.60 -9.18
CA VAL A 136 -15.43 7.73 -8.29
C VAL A 136 -16.18 6.41 -8.15
N GLU A 137 -16.50 5.74 -9.27
CA GLU A 137 -17.17 4.43 -9.27
C GLU A 137 -16.36 3.38 -8.50
N LYS A 138 -15.05 3.43 -8.62
CA LYS A 138 -14.14 2.54 -7.88
C LYS A 138 -14.30 2.68 -6.37
N VAL A 139 -14.35 3.89 -5.84
CA VAL A 139 -14.31 4.14 -4.39
C VAL A 139 -15.68 4.40 -3.75
N ASP A 140 -16.72 4.73 -4.54
CA ASP A 140 -18.00 5.24 -4.05
C ASP A 140 -18.69 4.31 -3.04
N GLY A 141 -18.80 3.01 -3.36
CA GLY A 141 -19.42 2.03 -2.48
C GLY A 141 -18.74 1.92 -1.12
N LEU A 142 -17.40 1.92 -1.11
CA LEU A 142 -16.63 1.95 0.14
C LEU A 142 -16.83 3.28 0.88
N MET A 143 -16.75 4.41 0.18
CA MET A 143 -16.91 5.74 0.76
C MET A 143 -18.31 5.94 1.34
N TYR A 144 -19.33 5.33 0.75
CA TYR A 144 -20.68 5.35 1.32
C TYR A 144 -20.70 4.79 2.75
N VAL A 145 -20.04 3.68 3.02
CA VAL A 145 -19.96 3.08 4.37
C VAL A 145 -19.02 3.89 5.26
N LEU A 146 -17.81 4.20 4.79
CA LEU A 146 -16.81 4.89 5.60
C LEU A 146 -17.25 6.29 6.06
N ARG A 147 -18.10 6.95 5.32
CA ARG A 147 -18.62 8.29 5.65
C ARG A 147 -19.89 8.29 6.51
N GLN A 148 -20.43 7.11 6.84
CA GLN A 148 -21.53 7.00 7.78
C GLN A 148 -21.14 7.55 9.16
N ARG A 149 -22.10 8.22 9.80
CA ARG A 149 -21.87 8.88 11.10
C ARG A 149 -21.76 7.88 12.26
N ARG A 150 -22.44 6.74 12.13
CA ARG A 150 -22.41 5.65 13.10
C ARG A 150 -22.01 4.38 12.35
N LYS A 151 -20.89 3.83 12.71
CA LYS A 151 -20.36 2.59 12.16
C LYS A 151 -19.55 1.87 13.23
N THR A 152 -19.51 0.57 13.12
CA THR A 152 -18.76 -0.30 14.01
C THR A 152 -17.44 -0.72 13.36
N VAL A 153 -16.57 -1.36 14.12
CA VAL A 153 -15.36 -2.01 13.58
C VAL A 153 -15.75 -3.03 12.50
N GLN A 154 -16.81 -3.80 12.72
CA GLN A 154 -17.31 -4.76 11.74
C GLN A 154 -17.74 -4.09 10.44
N ASP A 155 -18.49 -2.98 10.50
CA ASP A 155 -18.96 -2.27 9.30
C ASP A 155 -17.79 -1.81 8.43
N ILE A 156 -16.75 -1.24 9.05
CA ILE A 156 -15.56 -0.75 8.35
C ILE A 156 -14.77 -1.93 7.76
N THR A 157 -14.55 -2.97 8.56
CA THR A 157 -13.78 -4.15 8.16
C THR A 157 -14.45 -4.87 6.99
N MET A 158 -15.75 -5.08 7.06
CA MET A 158 -16.51 -5.72 5.98
C MET A 158 -16.50 -4.87 4.70
N ALA A 159 -16.67 -3.56 4.82
CA ALA A 159 -16.62 -2.68 3.65
C ALA A 159 -15.23 -2.70 2.96
N LEU A 160 -14.14 -2.71 3.74
CA LEU A 160 -12.79 -2.85 3.21
C LEU A 160 -12.59 -4.23 2.56
N TYR A 161 -13.05 -5.29 3.19
CA TYR A 161 -12.96 -6.63 2.63
C TYR A 161 -13.74 -6.76 1.30
N GLU A 162 -14.99 -6.30 1.24
CA GLU A 162 -15.80 -6.30 0.03
C GLU A 162 -15.15 -5.49 -1.10
N PHE A 163 -14.56 -4.33 -0.75
CA PHE A 163 -13.78 -3.53 -1.69
C PHE A 163 -12.58 -4.31 -2.23
N MET A 164 -11.81 -4.96 -1.36
CA MET A 164 -10.64 -5.76 -1.75
C MET A 164 -11.02 -6.92 -2.69
N VAL A 165 -12.14 -7.58 -2.43
CA VAL A 165 -12.65 -8.67 -3.27
C VAL A 165 -13.09 -8.13 -4.62
N ARG A 166 -13.86 -7.05 -4.66
CA ARG A 166 -14.35 -6.43 -5.90
C ARG A 166 -13.20 -5.96 -6.79
N GLU A 167 -12.14 -5.40 -6.20
CA GLU A 167 -10.96 -4.92 -6.92
C GLU A 167 -9.96 -6.04 -7.26
N GLU A 168 -10.28 -7.28 -6.94
CA GLU A 168 -9.43 -8.46 -7.17
C GLU A 168 -8.01 -8.31 -6.61
N LEU A 169 -7.86 -7.65 -5.44
CA LEU A 169 -6.55 -7.30 -4.89
C LEU A 169 -5.69 -8.52 -4.60
N GLN A 170 -6.30 -9.64 -4.20
CA GLN A 170 -5.55 -10.90 -4.01
C GLN A 170 -4.86 -11.36 -5.30
N LEU A 171 -5.56 -11.26 -6.44
CA LEU A 171 -5.00 -11.65 -7.74
C LEU A 171 -3.90 -10.68 -8.18
N ARG A 172 -4.09 -9.38 -7.94
CA ARG A 172 -3.07 -8.36 -8.26
C ARG A 172 -1.81 -8.56 -7.44
N LEU A 173 -1.93 -8.79 -6.13
CA LEU A 173 -0.79 -9.09 -5.25
C LEU A 173 -0.06 -10.36 -5.68
N LYS A 174 -0.79 -11.39 -6.10
CA LYS A 174 -0.18 -12.62 -6.63
C LYS A 174 0.63 -12.37 -7.91
N LYS A 175 0.12 -11.53 -8.81
CA LYS A 175 0.88 -11.13 -10.02
C LYS A 175 2.17 -10.38 -9.68
N GLN A 176 2.12 -9.50 -8.67
CA GLN A 176 3.32 -8.80 -8.20
C GLN A 176 4.33 -9.76 -7.55
N GLU A 177 3.84 -10.73 -6.75
CA GLU A 177 4.67 -11.80 -6.22
C GLU A 177 5.42 -12.55 -7.33
N GLU A 178 4.69 -12.99 -8.39
CA GLU A 178 5.26 -13.69 -9.53
C GLU A 178 6.28 -12.83 -10.29
N ALA A 179 6.04 -11.53 -10.44
CA ALA A 179 6.97 -10.59 -11.05
C ALA A 179 8.26 -10.46 -10.23
N PHE A 180 8.18 -10.27 -8.92
CA PHE A 180 9.34 -10.22 -8.04
C PHE A 180 10.14 -11.54 -8.03
N GLN A 181 9.46 -12.69 -8.12
CA GLN A 181 10.13 -13.97 -8.26
C GLN A 181 10.94 -14.07 -9.58
N ALA A 182 10.36 -13.57 -10.69
CA ALA A 182 11.02 -13.55 -11.98
C ALA A 182 12.24 -12.61 -12.03
N GLU A 183 12.19 -11.51 -11.28
CA GLU A 183 13.29 -10.55 -11.13
C GLU A 183 14.37 -10.98 -10.12
N GLY A 184 14.11 -12.08 -9.37
CA GLY A 184 15.02 -12.58 -8.35
C GLY A 184 14.89 -11.89 -6.98
N GLU A 185 13.92 -11.00 -6.82
CA GLU A 185 13.62 -10.26 -5.59
C GLU A 185 12.85 -11.13 -4.58
N MET A 186 13.48 -12.22 -4.13
CA MET A 186 12.83 -13.28 -3.33
C MET A 186 12.28 -12.79 -1.99
N ALA A 187 12.87 -11.74 -1.41
CA ALA A 187 12.39 -11.16 -0.14
C ALA A 187 11.06 -10.44 -0.34
N LEU A 188 10.93 -9.65 -1.41
CA LEU A 188 9.68 -8.98 -1.79
C LEU A 188 8.62 -9.99 -2.18
N ALA A 189 8.95 -10.98 -3.01
CA ALA A 189 8.02 -12.03 -3.39
C ALA A 189 7.40 -12.73 -2.17
N LYS A 190 8.23 -13.09 -1.18
CA LYS A 190 7.76 -13.71 0.06
C LYS A 190 6.86 -12.77 0.89
N GLU A 191 7.14 -11.48 0.93
CA GLU A 191 6.31 -10.48 1.58
C GLU A 191 4.94 -10.41 0.91
N TYR A 192 4.88 -10.27 -0.42
CA TYR A 192 3.64 -10.22 -1.19
C TYR A 192 2.82 -11.52 -1.12
N ALA A 193 3.46 -12.68 -1.04
CA ALA A 193 2.79 -13.98 -0.82
C ALA A 193 2.02 -14.06 0.51
N GLN A 194 2.41 -13.28 1.52
CA GLN A 194 1.87 -13.39 2.88
C GLN A 194 0.96 -12.24 3.29
N ILE A 195 1.17 -11.04 2.74
CA ILE A 195 0.54 -9.80 3.20
C ILE A 195 -0.99 -9.87 3.20
N TYR A 196 -1.59 -10.42 2.15
CA TYR A 196 -3.05 -10.55 2.05
C TYR A 196 -3.61 -11.43 3.17
N ARG A 197 -2.98 -12.59 3.41
CA ARG A 197 -3.39 -13.52 4.46
C ARG A 197 -3.23 -12.90 5.85
N ILE A 198 -2.15 -12.19 6.10
CA ILE A 198 -1.91 -11.49 7.38
C ILE A 198 -3.03 -10.48 7.64
N LEU A 199 -3.39 -9.69 6.62
CA LEU A 199 -4.47 -8.72 6.73
C LEU A 199 -5.83 -9.38 6.98
N ILE A 200 -6.15 -10.46 6.28
CA ILE A 200 -7.41 -11.19 6.50
C ILE A 200 -7.49 -11.74 7.93
N GLN A 201 -6.42 -12.35 8.43
CA GLN A 201 -6.37 -12.82 9.81
C GLN A 201 -6.54 -11.68 10.84
N LEU A 202 -6.02 -10.50 10.54
CA LEU A 202 -6.23 -9.32 11.37
C LEU A 202 -7.70 -8.87 11.32
N PHE A 203 -8.31 -8.85 10.15
CA PHE A 203 -9.72 -8.51 9.97
C PHE A 203 -10.65 -9.47 10.72
N GLU A 204 -10.37 -10.77 10.67
CA GLU A 204 -11.11 -11.78 11.44
C GLU A 204 -11.04 -11.48 12.94
N LYS A 205 -9.84 -11.17 13.47
CA LYS A 205 -9.67 -10.79 14.87
C LYS A 205 -10.42 -9.50 15.22
N PHE A 206 -10.40 -8.50 14.34
CA PHE A 206 -11.14 -7.26 14.56
C PHE A 206 -12.64 -7.51 14.69
N VAL A 207 -13.21 -8.32 13.81
CA VAL A 207 -14.63 -8.66 13.87
C VAL A 207 -14.96 -9.49 15.12
N GLU A 208 -14.12 -10.48 15.45
CA GLU A 208 -14.33 -11.35 16.60
C GLU A 208 -14.24 -10.59 17.94
N LEU A 209 -13.25 -9.71 18.09
CA LEU A 209 -12.94 -9.09 19.38
C LEU A 209 -13.59 -7.73 19.58
N LEU A 210 -13.76 -6.96 18.50
CA LEU A 210 -14.16 -5.55 18.53
C LEU A 210 -15.34 -5.24 17.61
N GLY A 211 -15.94 -6.24 16.97
CA GLY A 211 -16.91 -6.06 15.89
C GLY A 211 -18.04 -5.09 16.21
N GLU A 212 -18.61 -5.18 17.41
CA GLU A 212 -19.72 -4.34 17.90
C GLU A 212 -19.29 -2.92 18.34
N GLU A 213 -17.99 -2.70 18.53
CA GLU A 213 -17.47 -1.42 19.00
C GLU A 213 -17.62 -0.33 17.94
N LYS A 214 -18.11 0.84 18.38
CA LYS A 214 -18.22 2.02 17.53
C LYS A 214 -16.90 2.78 17.51
N VAL A 215 -16.39 3.01 16.33
CA VAL A 215 -15.04 3.58 16.16
C VAL A 215 -15.03 4.66 15.08
N GLY A 216 -14.20 5.70 15.28
CA GLY A 216 -13.84 6.65 14.25
C GLY A 216 -12.86 6.06 13.24
N LEU A 217 -12.78 6.63 12.02
CA LEU A 217 -11.87 6.14 11.00
C LEU A 217 -10.39 6.31 11.37
N GLU A 218 -10.05 7.40 12.07
CA GLU A 218 -8.69 7.63 12.56
C GLU A 218 -8.30 6.58 13.60
N GLU A 219 -9.20 6.26 14.52
CA GLU A 219 -9.02 5.23 15.52
C GLU A 219 -8.92 3.83 14.87
N TYR A 220 -9.77 3.56 13.87
CA TYR A 220 -9.67 2.31 13.11
C TYR A 220 -8.32 2.19 12.38
N GLY A 221 -7.81 3.29 11.79
CA GLY A 221 -6.49 3.34 11.19
C GLY A 221 -5.37 3.01 12.19
N GLN A 222 -5.45 3.55 13.41
CA GLN A 222 -4.51 3.22 14.49
C GLN A 222 -4.59 1.75 14.91
N LEU A 223 -5.81 1.18 14.98
CA LEU A 223 -5.98 -0.26 15.26
C LEU A 223 -5.37 -1.11 14.14
N LEU A 224 -5.55 -0.72 12.90
CA LEU A 224 -4.95 -1.41 11.74
C LEU A 224 -3.42 -1.42 11.83
N ASP A 225 -2.82 -0.28 12.14
CA ASP A 225 -1.37 -0.14 12.29
C ASP A 225 -0.85 -1.00 13.44
N ALA A 226 -1.44 -0.87 14.62
CA ALA A 226 -1.05 -1.64 15.80
C ALA A 226 -1.23 -3.16 15.63
N GLY A 227 -2.19 -3.59 14.82
CA GLY A 227 -2.40 -5.00 14.53
C GLY A 227 -1.43 -5.59 13.50
N LEU A 228 -0.75 -4.73 12.74
CA LEU A 228 0.24 -5.12 11.72
C LEU A 228 1.71 -5.00 12.21
N GLU A 229 1.97 -4.36 13.34
CA GLU A 229 3.28 -4.31 14.03
C GLU A 229 3.63 -5.67 14.66
#